data_37e7ac148be9b1e3e6eac01d95dd593b
#
_entry.id   37e7ac148be9b1e3e6eac01d95dd593b
#
_cell.length_a   1.000
_cell.length_b   1.000
_cell.length_c   1.000
_cell.angle_alpha   90.00
_cell.angle_beta   90.00
_cell.angle_gamma   90.00
#
_symmetry.space_group_name_H-M   'P 1'
#
loop_
_entity.id
_entity.type
_entity.pdbx_description
1 polymer ?
#
loop_
_entity_poly.entity_id
_entity_poly.type
_entity_poly.pdbx_seq_one_letter_code
_entity_poly.pdbx_strand_id
1 'polypeptide(L)'
;MSHAEVVIDPPLKGEWAILNPPGHPKLAFDFLATNGSKLPYRGTTFLRHLLSSISVDATYAWGQPVYAPMDGVVVACSDGAPDRERISMIRDLVTLLMFPPKPGSPFPAYGGNYVVLQCGNVYPLLAHLRCGSVRVNVGDHVRVGDEVGEVGNSGSSIQPHLHFQVMSSENPFPLFENLLPFRLRRLRKKIADEWTEISDAELRNRDHLQL
;
A
#
# COMPACT_ATOMS: atom_id res chain seq x y z
N MET A 1 -22.92 -15.25 7.95
CA MET A 1 -22.14 -15.19 9.19
C MET A 1 -21.51 -13.81 9.22
N SER A 2 -21.76 -13.03 10.29
CA SER A 2 -21.10 -11.73 10.49
C SER A 2 -19.60 -12.01 10.71
N HIS A 3 -18.75 -11.68 9.74
CA HIS A 3 -17.31 -11.69 9.97
C HIS A 3 -17.03 -10.64 11.05
N ALA A 4 -16.39 -11.07 12.15
CA ALA A 4 -15.88 -10.12 13.14
C ALA A 4 -14.98 -9.11 12.38
N GLU A 5 -15.26 -7.82 12.59
CA GLU A 5 -14.53 -6.75 11.92
C GLU A 5 -13.08 -6.77 12.40
N VAL A 6 -12.15 -6.80 11.49
CA VAL A 6 -10.71 -6.88 11.78
C VAL A 6 -10.19 -5.50 12.16
N VAL A 7 -9.66 -5.34 13.37
CA VAL A 7 -8.99 -4.10 13.81
C VAL A 7 -7.49 -4.31 13.83
N ILE A 8 -6.76 -3.46 13.11
CA ILE A 8 -5.31 -3.54 12.95
C ILE A 8 -4.65 -2.22 13.33
N ASP A 9 -3.37 -2.25 13.63
CA ASP A 9 -2.57 -1.03 13.78
C ASP A 9 -2.13 -0.50 12.40
N PRO A 10 -1.88 0.82 12.26
CA PRO A 10 -1.45 1.38 11.00
C PRO A 10 -0.13 0.77 10.51
N PRO A 11 -0.03 0.35 9.23
CA PRO A 11 1.21 -0.18 8.66
C PRO A 11 2.23 0.89 8.29
N LEU A 12 1.92 2.16 8.55
CA LEU A 12 2.72 3.33 8.18
C LEU A 12 2.69 4.36 9.31
N LYS A 13 3.60 5.35 9.25
CA LYS A 13 3.63 6.52 10.16
C LYS A 13 3.65 7.82 9.34
N GLY A 14 3.09 8.91 9.89
CA GLY A 14 3.07 10.22 9.23
C GLY A 14 1.77 10.51 8.48
N GLU A 15 1.81 11.40 7.50
CA GLU A 15 0.62 11.87 6.80
C GLU A 15 0.43 11.19 5.44
N TRP A 16 -0.76 10.62 5.25
CA TRP A 16 -1.11 9.82 4.08
C TRP A 16 -2.49 10.17 3.55
N ALA A 17 -2.64 10.11 2.24
CA ALA A 17 -3.93 10.11 1.57
C ALA A 17 -4.29 8.70 1.13
N ILE A 18 -5.56 8.35 1.25
CA ILE A 18 -6.09 7.07 0.78
C ILE A 18 -6.61 7.21 -0.64
N LEU A 19 -6.16 6.32 -1.52
CA LEU A 19 -6.74 6.16 -2.84
C LEU A 19 -7.38 4.78 -3.00
N ASN A 20 -8.52 4.77 -3.66
CA ASN A 20 -9.18 3.58 -4.15
C ASN A 20 -9.76 3.94 -5.54
N PRO A 21 -8.94 3.88 -6.59
CA PRO A 21 -9.36 4.31 -7.94
C PRO A 21 -10.38 3.33 -8.54
N PRO A 22 -11.15 3.77 -9.57
CA PRO A 22 -12.05 2.88 -10.30
C PRO A 22 -11.34 1.63 -10.83
N GLY A 23 -11.93 0.45 -10.60
CA GLY A 23 -11.32 -0.84 -10.95
C GLY A 23 -10.45 -1.45 -9.86
N HIS A 24 -10.12 -0.70 -8.82
CA HIS A 24 -9.45 -1.22 -7.63
C HIS A 24 -10.45 -1.96 -6.72
N PRO A 25 -10.03 -3.02 -5.99
CA PRO A 25 -10.91 -3.72 -5.03
C PRO A 25 -11.41 -2.76 -3.95
N LYS A 26 -12.69 -2.83 -3.61
CA LYS A 26 -13.30 -1.92 -2.62
C LYS A 26 -12.68 -1.98 -1.22
N LEU A 27 -12.10 -3.13 -0.85
CA LEU A 27 -11.52 -3.40 0.46
C LEU A 27 -9.98 -3.43 0.44
N ALA A 28 -9.37 -2.98 -0.65
CA ALA A 28 -7.95 -2.73 -0.75
C ALA A 28 -7.71 -1.22 -0.88
N PHE A 29 -6.62 -0.72 -0.31
CA PHE A 29 -6.34 0.71 -0.24
C PHE A 29 -4.89 1.01 -0.60
N ASP A 30 -4.70 2.06 -1.38
CA ASP A 30 -3.41 2.61 -1.71
C ASP A 30 -3.12 3.83 -0.82
N PHE A 31 -2.01 3.78 -0.10
CA PHE A 31 -1.57 4.83 0.79
C PHE A 31 -0.50 5.68 0.10
N LEU A 32 -0.82 6.95 -0.17
CA LEU A 32 0.09 7.94 -0.76
C LEU A 32 0.52 8.94 0.30
N ALA A 33 1.82 9.05 0.57
CA ALA A 33 2.33 10.04 1.50
C ALA A 33 2.14 11.46 0.96
N THR A 34 1.68 12.37 1.82
CA THR A 34 1.40 13.77 1.47
C THR A 34 2.29 14.77 2.19
N ASN A 35 2.80 14.41 3.38
CA ASN A 35 3.65 15.26 4.22
C ASN A 35 3.12 16.72 4.34
N GLY A 36 1.82 16.87 4.61
CA GLY A 36 1.14 18.16 4.69
C GLY A 36 0.88 18.84 3.34
N SER A 37 1.31 18.25 2.23
CA SER A 37 1.13 18.79 0.89
C SER A 37 -0.19 18.31 0.26
N LYS A 38 -0.75 19.10 -0.66
CA LYS A 38 -1.85 18.67 -1.53
C LYS A 38 -1.42 17.68 -2.60
N LEU A 39 -0.12 17.60 -2.90
CA LEU A 39 0.46 16.73 -3.92
C LEU A 39 1.36 15.69 -3.25
N PRO A 40 1.43 14.46 -3.76
CA PRO A 40 2.25 13.38 -3.19
C PRO A 40 3.74 13.49 -3.54
N TYR A 41 4.20 14.64 -4.04
CA TYR A 41 5.57 14.89 -4.47
C TYR A 41 6.00 16.34 -4.21
N ARG A 42 7.33 16.55 -4.14
CA ARG A 42 8.00 17.83 -3.88
C ARG A 42 8.73 18.35 -5.12
N GLY A 43 9.00 19.64 -5.16
CA GLY A 43 9.84 20.27 -6.18
C GLY A 43 9.26 20.31 -7.58
N THR A 44 7.95 20.01 -7.74
CA THR A 44 7.28 20.04 -9.03
C THR A 44 5.80 20.39 -8.89
N THR A 45 5.16 20.74 -9.99
CA THR A 45 3.72 21.01 -10.06
C THR A 45 2.98 19.83 -10.69
N PHE A 46 1.67 19.75 -10.46
CA PHE A 46 0.81 18.73 -11.10
C PHE A 46 0.95 18.78 -12.63
N LEU A 47 0.93 19.96 -13.24
CA LEU A 47 1.05 20.12 -14.69
C LEU A 47 2.41 19.60 -15.20
N ARG A 48 3.49 19.91 -14.49
CA ARG A 48 4.82 19.41 -14.86
C ARG A 48 4.91 17.90 -14.75
N HIS A 49 4.34 17.31 -13.69
CA HIS A 49 4.30 15.86 -13.56
C HIS A 49 3.41 15.19 -14.62
N LEU A 50 2.32 15.85 -15.03
CA LEU A 50 1.46 15.36 -16.11
C LEU A 50 2.20 15.32 -17.46
N LEU A 51 3.00 16.34 -17.75
CA LEU A 51 3.69 16.51 -19.05
C LEU A 51 5.09 15.88 -19.10
N SER A 52 5.70 15.60 -17.97
CA SER A 52 7.07 15.05 -17.89
C SER A 52 7.19 13.99 -16.80
N SER A 53 8.22 13.13 -16.92
CA SER A 53 8.55 12.18 -15.87
C SER A 53 9.29 12.85 -14.71
N ILE A 54 8.99 12.41 -13.48
CA ILE A 54 9.74 12.80 -12.27
C ILE A 54 10.43 11.56 -11.67
N SER A 55 11.51 11.78 -10.90
CA SER A 55 12.14 10.71 -10.13
C SER A 55 11.22 10.27 -8.99
N VAL A 56 11.25 9.00 -8.62
CA VAL A 56 10.56 8.47 -7.44
C VAL A 56 11.01 9.16 -6.15
N ASP A 57 12.26 9.60 -6.06
CA ASP A 57 12.81 10.36 -4.92
C ASP A 57 12.10 11.72 -4.71
N ALA A 58 11.41 12.24 -5.72
CA ALA A 58 10.59 13.43 -5.58
C ALA A 58 9.26 13.16 -4.87
N THR A 59 8.87 11.90 -4.67
CA THR A 59 7.65 11.53 -3.94
C THR A 59 7.91 11.45 -2.44
N TYR A 60 6.89 11.71 -1.63
CA TYR A 60 7.02 11.60 -0.18
C TYR A 60 6.93 10.15 0.31
N ALA A 61 6.32 9.25 -0.48
CA ALA A 61 6.13 7.86 -0.11
C ALA A 61 7.38 6.99 -0.31
N TRP A 62 8.23 7.31 -1.28
CA TRP A 62 9.40 6.53 -1.62
C TRP A 62 10.34 6.31 -0.43
N GLY A 63 10.64 5.05 -0.13
CA GLY A 63 11.55 4.67 0.96
C GLY A 63 10.99 4.88 2.37
N GLN A 64 9.68 5.18 2.51
CA GLN A 64 9.07 5.24 3.85
C GLN A 64 8.97 3.85 4.46
N PRO A 65 9.31 3.68 5.75
CA PRO A 65 9.22 2.39 6.42
C PRO A 65 7.79 1.85 6.44
N VAL A 66 7.67 0.54 6.25
CA VAL A 66 6.42 -0.23 6.31
C VAL A 66 6.48 -1.18 7.49
N TYR A 67 5.44 -1.20 8.31
CA TYR A 67 5.39 -1.92 9.58
C TYR A 67 4.35 -3.03 9.57
N ALA A 68 4.60 -4.09 10.33
CA ALA A 68 3.64 -5.15 10.60
C ALA A 68 2.42 -4.57 11.33
N PRO A 69 1.19 -4.74 10.80
CA PRO A 69 -0.02 -4.16 11.39
C PRO A 69 -0.59 -5.00 12.55
N MET A 70 -0.08 -6.19 12.74
CA MET A 70 -0.48 -7.16 13.77
C MET A 70 0.69 -8.10 14.08
N ASP A 71 0.64 -8.74 15.25
CA ASP A 71 1.51 -9.87 15.55
C ASP A 71 1.17 -11.05 14.63
N GLY A 72 2.18 -11.71 14.08
CA GLY A 72 1.94 -12.81 13.15
C GLY A 72 3.19 -13.51 12.67
N VAL A 73 3.01 -14.37 11.67
CA VAL A 73 4.08 -15.09 10.99
C VAL A 73 4.07 -14.71 9.51
N VAL A 74 5.24 -14.49 8.93
CA VAL A 74 5.38 -14.27 7.49
C VAL A 74 5.10 -15.58 6.76
N VAL A 75 4.05 -15.62 5.94
CA VAL A 75 3.66 -16.82 5.16
C VAL A 75 4.06 -16.72 3.70
N ALA A 76 4.21 -15.51 3.18
CA ALA A 76 4.76 -15.28 1.85
C ALA A 76 5.48 -13.94 1.80
N CYS A 77 6.58 -13.89 1.07
CA CYS A 77 7.25 -12.63 0.73
C CYS A 77 7.97 -12.77 -0.60
N SER A 78 8.21 -11.65 -1.24
CA SER A 78 9.03 -11.56 -2.46
C SER A 78 9.82 -10.26 -2.41
N ASP A 79 11.09 -10.36 -2.79
CA ASP A 79 11.99 -9.22 -2.98
C ASP A 79 12.81 -9.44 -4.24
N GLY A 80 13.20 -8.37 -4.93
CA GLY A 80 13.98 -8.45 -6.17
C GLY A 80 13.21 -8.06 -7.44
N ALA A 81 11.90 -7.80 -7.36
CA ALA A 81 11.19 -7.13 -8.45
C ALA A 81 11.69 -5.68 -8.56
N PRO A 82 12.20 -5.25 -9.75
CA PRO A 82 12.80 -3.92 -9.87
C PRO A 82 11.78 -2.80 -9.72
N ASP A 83 12.21 -1.73 -9.08
CA ASP A 83 11.44 -0.49 -9.05
C ASP A 83 11.59 0.31 -10.33
N ARG A 84 10.56 1.02 -10.72
CA ARG A 84 10.69 2.06 -11.73
C ARG A 84 11.19 3.34 -11.07
N GLU A 85 12.36 3.79 -11.47
CA GLU A 85 13.02 4.98 -10.91
C GLU A 85 12.36 6.30 -11.33
N ARG A 86 11.62 6.29 -12.43
CA ARG A 86 10.92 7.47 -12.97
C ARG A 86 9.46 7.15 -13.22
N ILE A 87 8.61 8.03 -12.77
CA ILE A 87 7.17 7.96 -12.93
C ILE A 87 6.68 9.04 -13.89
N SER A 88 5.73 8.69 -14.74
CA SER A 88 5.05 9.60 -15.67
C SER A 88 3.58 9.23 -15.69
N MET A 89 2.75 10.10 -15.17
CA MET A 89 1.31 9.82 -14.99
C MET A 89 0.65 9.31 -16.27
N ILE A 90 0.86 9.99 -17.39
CA ILE A 90 0.24 9.60 -18.68
C ILE A 90 0.86 8.30 -19.20
N ARG A 91 2.20 8.22 -19.28
CA ARG A 91 2.87 7.03 -19.82
C ARG A 91 2.55 5.79 -19.01
N ASP A 92 2.59 5.90 -17.68
CA ASP A 92 2.42 4.76 -16.79
C ASP A 92 0.96 4.30 -16.78
N LEU A 93 0.00 5.23 -16.84
CA LEU A 93 -1.42 4.90 -17.02
C LEU A 93 -1.68 4.22 -18.38
N VAL A 94 -1.12 4.76 -19.47
CA VAL A 94 -1.24 4.16 -20.81
C VAL A 94 -0.61 2.76 -20.81
N THR A 95 0.57 2.58 -20.20
CA THR A 95 1.23 1.29 -20.10
C THR A 95 0.36 0.27 -19.34
N LEU A 96 -0.21 0.67 -18.20
CA LEU A 96 -1.10 -0.20 -17.42
C LEU A 96 -2.36 -0.61 -18.21
N LEU A 97 -2.94 0.32 -18.97
CA LEU A 97 -4.14 0.06 -19.77
C LEU A 97 -3.86 -0.80 -21.02
N MET A 98 -2.72 -0.57 -21.66
CA MET A 98 -2.37 -1.25 -22.92
C MET A 98 -1.65 -2.58 -22.69
N PHE A 99 -0.90 -2.69 -21.58
CA PHE A 99 -0.06 -3.84 -21.25
C PHE A 99 -0.26 -4.28 -19.80
N PRO A 100 -1.50 -4.61 -19.38
CA PRO A 100 -1.72 -5.12 -18.03
C PRO A 100 -0.96 -6.45 -17.84
N PRO A 101 -0.63 -6.82 -16.60
CA PRO A 101 -0.12 -8.15 -16.33
C PRO A 101 -1.06 -9.21 -16.91
N LYS A 102 -0.50 -10.22 -17.60
CA LYS A 102 -1.31 -11.24 -18.28
C LYS A 102 -2.11 -12.05 -17.26
N PRO A 103 -3.35 -12.45 -17.57
CA PRO A 103 -4.08 -13.40 -16.73
C PRO A 103 -3.24 -14.63 -16.42
N GLY A 104 -3.18 -15.03 -15.13
CA GLY A 104 -2.35 -16.15 -14.68
C GLY A 104 -0.88 -15.81 -14.42
N SER A 105 -0.45 -14.55 -14.59
CA SER A 105 0.87 -14.12 -14.13
C SER A 105 1.00 -14.31 -12.61
N PRO A 106 2.20 -14.67 -12.09
CA PRO A 106 2.46 -14.73 -10.66
C PRO A 106 2.19 -13.38 -9.97
N PHE A 107 1.83 -13.41 -8.69
CA PHE A 107 1.49 -12.20 -7.95
C PHE A 107 2.56 -11.09 -8.01
N PRO A 108 3.88 -11.37 -8.03
CA PRO A 108 4.89 -10.32 -8.19
C PRO A 108 4.75 -9.47 -9.47
N ALA A 109 4.11 -9.99 -10.53
CA ALA A 109 3.83 -9.19 -11.72
C ALA A 109 2.81 -8.07 -11.45
N TYR A 110 1.96 -8.25 -10.45
CA TYR A 110 0.97 -7.26 -9.98
C TYR A 110 1.50 -6.50 -8.78
N GLY A 111 1.76 -7.19 -7.68
CA GLY A 111 2.14 -6.61 -6.39
C GLY A 111 3.60 -6.18 -6.28
N GLY A 112 4.47 -6.59 -7.23
CA GLY A 112 5.91 -6.34 -7.11
C GLY A 112 6.51 -7.09 -5.91
N ASN A 113 7.31 -6.40 -5.11
CA ASN A 113 7.80 -6.91 -3.85
C ASN A 113 6.71 -6.79 -2.79
N TYR A 114 6.56 -7.81 -1.94
CA TYR A 114 5.46 -7.86 -1.00
C TYR A 114 5.78 -8.74 0.22
N VAL A 115 4.98 -8.56 1.26
CA VAL A 115 4.92 -9.40 2.45
C VAL A 115 3.48 -9.76 2.73
N VAL A 116 3.19 -11.03 3.03
CA VAL A 116 1.93 -11.53 3.57
C VAL A 116 2.18 -12.09 4.96
N LEU A 117 1.41 -11.61 5.92
CA LEU A 117 1.45 -12.10 7.29
C LEU A 117 0.25 -13.01 7.55
N GLN A 118 0.42 -14.03 8.38
CA GLN A 118 -0.66 -14.79 8.99
C GLN A 118 -0.86 -14.30 10.42
N CYS A 119 -2.00 -13.68 10.70
CA CYS A 119 -2.38 -13.14 12.00
C CYS A 119 -3.67 -13.83 12.46
N GLY A 120 -3.53 -15.02 13.06
CA GLY A 120 -4.68 -15.91 13.29
C GLY A 120 -5.31 -16.37 11.97
N ASN A 121 -6.59 -15.98 11.74
CA ASN A 121 -7.34 -16.34 10.54
C ASN A 121 -7.40 -15.18 9.50
N VAL A 122 -6.57 -14.18 9.62
CA VAL A 122 -6.52 -13.05 8.69
C VAL A 122 -5.11 -12.88 8.13
N TYR A 123 -5.03 -12.39 6.90
CA TYR A 123 -3.78 -12.31 6.13
C TYR A 123 -3.61 -10.91 5.56
N PRO A 124 -2.96 -10.00 6.32
CA PRO A 124 -2.55 -8.70 5.78
C PRO A 124 -1.52 -8.87 4.66
N LEU A 125 -1.76 -8.19 3.53
CA LEU A 125 -0.83 -8.08 2.40
C LEU A 125 -0.34 -6.63 2.29
N LEU A 126 0.99 -6.48 2.23
CA LEU A 126 1.70 -5.22 2.04
C LEU A 126 2.50 -5.34 0.73
N ALA A 127 2.16 -4.56 -0.29
CA ALA A 127 2.72 -4.72 -1.64
C ALA A 127 3.27 -3.42 -2.22
N HIS A 128 3.94 -3.53 -3.37
CA HIS A 128 4.74 -2.50 -4.02
C HIS A 128 5.94 -2.03 -3.20
N LEU A 129 6.50 -2.95 -2.39
CA LEU A 129 7.68 -2.64 -1.58
C LEU A 129 8.90 -2.37 -2.47
N ARG A 130 9.84 -1.60 -1.94
CA ARG A 130 11.09 -1.24 -2.62
C ARG A 130 11.98 -2.48 -2.78
N CYS A 131 12.58 -2.60 -3.95
CA CYS A 131 13.53 -3.67 -4.26
C CYS A 131 14.71 -3.65 -3.29
N GLY A 132 15.00 -4.80 -2.67
CA GLY A 132 16.07 -4.97 -1.68
C GLY A 132 15.74 -4.43 -0.29
N SER A 133 14.48 -4.07 -0.02
CA SER A 133 14.07 -3.50 1.27
C SER A 133 13.33 -4.47 2.18
N VAL A 134 12.88 -5.61 1.69
CA VAL A 134 12.15 -6.59 2.52
C VAL A 134 13.09 -7.15 3.59
N ARG A 135 12.70 -7.01 4.86
CA ARG A 135 13.54 -7.31 6.04
C ARG A 135 13.18 -8.63 6.71
N VAL A 136 12.24 -9.37 6.15
CA VAL A 136 11.69 -10.60 6.73
C VAL A 136 11.69 -11.73 5.74
N ASN A 137 11.70 -12.96 6.24
CA ASN A 137 11.66 -14.19 5.46
C ASN A 137 10.41 -15.01 5.84
N VAL A 138 9.99 -15.90 4.96
CA VAL A 138 8.91 -16.84 5.26
C VAL A 138 9.27 -17.67 6.51
N GLY A 139 8.36 -17.72 7.46
CA GLY A 139 8.52 -18.37 8.77
C GLY A 139 8.95 -17.43 9.89
N ASP A 140 9.37 -16.18 9.60
CA ASP A 140 9.72 -15.23 10.65
C ASP A 140 8.47 -14.79 11.44
N HIS A 141 8.63 -14.68 12.76
CA HIS A 141 7.64 -14.09 13.66
C HIS A 141 7.85 -12.58 13.73
N VAL A 142 6.80 -11.82 13.49
CA VAL A 142 6.81 -10.36 13.62
C VAL A 142 5.83 -9.92 14.70
N ARG A 143 6.16 -8.81 15.35
CA ARG A 143 5.26 -8.10 16.26
C ARG A 143 4.70 -6.88 15.57
N VAL A 144 3.55 -6.43 16.04
CA VAL A 144 2.98 -5.15 15.61
C VAL A 144 4.02 -4.02 15.75
N GLY A 145 4.22 -3.27 14.66
CA GLY A 145 5.21 -2.18 14.62
C GLY A 145 6.62 -2.60 14.21
N ASP A 146 6.91 -3.89 14.01
CA ASP A 146 8.19 -4.32 13.42
C ASP A 146 8.26 -3.88 11.96
N GLU A 147 9.42 -3.37 11.53
CA GLU A 147 9.64 -2.93 10.16
C GLU A 147 9.83 -4.12 9.24
N VAL A 148 8.98 -4.24 8.21
CA VAL A 148 8.99 -5.37 7.27
C VAL A 148 9.56 -5.01 5.90
N GLY A 149 9.71 -3.71 5.60
CA GLY A 149 10.27 -3.21 4.34
C GLY A 149 10.05 -1.70 4.18
N GLU A 150 10.23 -1.21 2.97
CA GLU A 150 10.05 0.19 2.60
C GLU A 150 9.07 0.32 1.44
N VAL A 151 8.36 1.46 1.37
CA VAL A 151 7.50 1.78 0.22
C VAL A 151 8.33 1.96 -1.04
N GLY A 152 7.97 1.24 -2.08
CA GLY A 152 8.64 1.26 -3.38
C GLY A 152 7.71 1.64 -4.54
N ASN A 153 8.11 1.19 -5.74
CA ASN A 153 7.39 1.39 -7.00
C ASN A 153 7.51 0.16 -7.90
N SER A 154 7.55 -1.02 -7.30
CA SER A 154 7.70 -2.31 -7.98
C SER A 154 6.36 -2.85 -8.50
N GLY A 155 6.40 -3.81 -9.42
CA GLY A 155 5.19 -4.41 -10.00
C GLY A 155 4.40 -3.45 -10.87
N SER A 156 3.06 -3.49 -10.77
CA SER A 156 2.14 -2.65 -11.56
C SER A 156 1.85 -1.27 -10.95
N SER A 157 2.63 -0.84 -9.95
CA SER A 157 2.50 0.49 -9.35
C SER A 157 2.73 1.60 -10.38
N ILE A 158 1.92 2.66 -10.40
CA ILE A 158 2.10 3.82 -11.28
C ILE A 158 2.86 4.98 -10.61
N GLN A 159 2.95 4.95 -9.29
CA GLN A 159 3.74 5.88 -8.47
C GLN A 159 3.99 5.26 -7.08
N PRO A 160 5.03 5.66 -6.34
CA PRO A 160 5.31 5.13 -5.01
C PRO A 160 4.12 5.24 -4.07
N HIS A 161 3.65 4.10 -3.56
CA HIS A 161 2.57 3.97 -2.59
C HIS A 161 2.65 2.61 -1.90
N LEU A 162 2.02 2.46 -0.76
CA LEU A 162 1.77 1.15 -0.17
C LEU A 162 0.39 0.68 -0.61
N HIS A 163 0.32 -0.44 -1.34
CA HIS A 163 -0.92 -1.18 -1.52
C HIS A 163 -1.14 -2.10 -0.33
N PHE A 164 -2.29 -1.97 0.31
CA PHE A 164 -2.64 -2.70 1.52
C PHE A 164 -4.04 -3.30 1.45
N GLN A 165 -4.16 -4.56 1.82
CA GLN A 165 -5.43 -5.27 1.95
C GLN A 165 -5.34 -6.33 3.05
N VAL A 166 -6.49 -6.75 3.58
CA VAL A 166 -6.61 -7.88 4.50
C VAL A 166 -7.40 -8.98 3.82
N MET A 167 -6.90 -10.21 3.91
CA MET A 167 -7.48 -11.37 3.25
C MET A 167 -7.89 -12.45 4.26
N SER A 168 -8.76 -13.36 3.86
CA SER A 168 -9.14 -14.55 4.63
C SER A 168 -8.30 -15.79 4.29
N SER A 169 -7.32 -15.67 3.38
CA SER A 169 -6.39 -16.74 3.00
C SER A 169 -5.03 -16.15 2.63
N GLU A 170 -3.99 -16.98 2.70
CA GLU A 170 -2.61 -16.57 2.34
C GLU A 170 -2.42 -16.30 0.84
N ASN A 171 -3.28 -16.87 0.01
CA ASN A 171 -3.19 -16.71 -1.43
C ASN A 171 -3.87 -15.40 -1.86
N PRO A 172 -3.12 -14.42 -2.44
CA PRO A 172 -3.70 -13.19 -2.95
C PRO A 172 -4.53 -13.36 -4.22
N PHE A 173 -4.61 -14.56 -4.78
CA PHE A 173 -5.42 -14.85 -5.96
C PHE A 173 -6.68 -15.68 -5.61
N PRO A 174 -7.80 -15.40 -6.29
CA PRO A 174 -8.02 -14.29 -7.25
C PRO A 174 -7.94 -12.92 -6.56
N LEU A 175 -7.38 -11.92 -7.23
CA LEU A 175 -7.03 -10.61 -6.65
C LEU A 175 -8.16 -9.88 -5.91
N PHE A 176 -9.41 -10.22 -6.19
CA PHE A 176 -10.59 -9.51 -5.68
C PHE A 176 -11.50 -10.39 -4.82
N GLU A 177 -11.13 -11.64 -4.64
CA GLU A 177 -11.81 -12.57 -3.76
C GLU A 177 -11.09 -12.65 -2.40
N ASN A 178 -11.75 -13.13 -1.39
CA ASN A 178 -11.19 -13.31 -0.04
C ASN A 178 -10.77 -12.02 0.70
N LEU A 179 -11.19 -10.84 0.24
CA LEU A 179 -10.92 -9.59 0.96
C LEU A 179 -11.84 -9.46 2.17
N LEU A 180 -11.26 -9.02 3.27
CA LEU A 180 -11.96 -8.74 4.52
C LEU A 180 -12.02 -7.24 4.79
N PRO A 181 -13.13 -6.72 5.30
CA PRO A 181 -13.19 -5.35 5.81
C PRO A 181 -12.31 -5.24 7.05
N PHE A 182 -11.63 -4.13 7.19
CA PHE A 182 -10.80 -3.84 8.35
C PHE A 182 -10.92 -2.38 8.78
N ARG A 183 -10.51 -2.10 10.02
CA ARG A 183 -10.41 -0.76 10.61
C ARG A 183 -9.01 -0.53 11.15
N LEU A 184 -8.55 0.71 11.11
CA LEU A 184 -7.32 1.11 11.78
C LEU A 184 -7.62 1.52 13.22
N ARG A 185 -6.89 0.91 14.18
CA ARG A 185 -7.12 1.03 15.63
C ARG A 185 -7.11 2.47 16.12
N ARG A 186 -6.15 3.27 15.69
CA ARG A 186 -6.04 4.68 16.09
C ARG A 186 -5.37 5.47 14.98
N LEU A 187 -5.96 6.59 14.65
CA LEU A 187 -5.41 7.55 13.70
C LEU A 187 -6.01 8.93 13.94
N ARG A 188 -5.42 9.94 13.31
CA ARG A 188 -6.08 11.23 13.13
C ARG A 188 -6.52 11.37 11.69
N LYS A 189 -7.77 11.77 11.48
CA LYS A 189 -8.35 11.99 10.16
C LYS A 189 -8.67 13.47 9.98
N LYS A 190 -8.38 14.00 8.81
CA LYS A 190 -8.69 15.38 8.48
C LYS A 190 -10.17 15.50 8.10
N ILE A 191 -10.95 16.20 8.92
CA ILE A 191 -12.37 16.45 8.74
C ILE A 191 -12.59 17.96 8.75
N ALA A 192 -13.17 18.53 7.69
CA ALA A 192 -13.37 19.99 7.53
C ALA A 192 -12.09 20.81 7.84
N ASP A 193 -10.93 20.32 7.33
CA ASP A 193 -9.59 20.90 7.53
C ASP A 193 -9.01 20.80 8.95
N GLU A 194 -9.68 20.14 9.90
CA GLU A 194 -9.17 19.87 11.25
C GLU A 194 -8.79 18.41 11.45
N TRP A 195 -7.73 18.18 12.24
CA TRP A 195 -7.30 16.85 12.61
C TRP A 195 -8.10 16.31 13.80
N THR A 196 -8.92 15.29 13.56
CA THR A 196 -9.74 14.62 14.56
C THR A 196 -9.20 13.23 14.86
N GLU A 197 -8.99 12.90 16.14
CA GLU A 197 -8.60 11.54 16.55
C GLU A 197 -9.80 10.60 16.43
N ILE A 198 -9.57 9.43 15.79
CA ILE A 198 -10.59 8.41 15.58
C ILE A 198 -9.99 7.06 15.98
N SER A 199 -10.75 6.30 16.77
CA SER A 199 -10.47 4.89 17.06
C SER A 199 -11.28 4.00 16.15
N ASP A 200 -10.69 2.87 15.78
CA ASP A 200 -11.32 1.86 14.91
C ASP A 200 -11.91 2.47 13.63
N ALA A 201 -11.05 3.25 12.95
CA ALA A 201 -11.45 4.06 11.82
C ALA A 201 -11.63 3.22 10.55
N GLU A 202 -12.78 3.33 9.91
CA GLU A 202 -13.02 2.86 8.55
C GLU A 202 -12.33 3.79 7.54
N LEU A 203 -11.64 3.19 6.57
CA LEU A 203 -10.99 3.92 5.48
C LEU A 203 -11.95 4.19 4.32
N ARG A 204 -11.84 5.39 3.75
CA ARG A 204 -12.59 5.79 2.56
C ARG A 204 -11.68 6.44 1.54
N ASN A 205 -12.04 6.33 0.28
CA ASN A 205 -11.32 7.01 -0.79
C ASN A 205 -11.23 8.52 -0.52
N ARG A 206 -10.05 9.08 -0.68
CA ARG A 206 -9.68 10.49 -0.42
C ARG A 206 -9.62 10.89 1.06
N ASP A 207 -9.61 9.94 1.98
CA ASP A 207 -9.28 10.26 3.36
C ASP A 207 -7.86 10.81 3.46
N HIS A 208 -7.68 11.83 4.28
CA HIS A 208 -6.36 12.32 4.72
C HIS A 208 -6.14 11.90 6.15
N LEU A 209 -5.07 11.16 6.39
CA LEU A 209 -4.77 10.47 7.64
C LEU A 209 -3.41 10.90 8.18
N GLN A 210 -3.32 10.95 9.50
CA GLN A 210 -2.07 10.96 10.25
C GLN A 210 -2.03 9.67 11.10
N LEU A 211 -1.11 8.80 10.72
CA LEU A 211 -0.92 7.45 11.27
C LEU A 211 0.22 7.43 12.28
#